data_1b44df91f312ffd76a018158f9983dd2
#
_entry.id   1b44df91f312ffd76a018158f9983dd2
#
_cell.length_a   1.000
_cell.length_b   1.000
_cell.length_c   1.000
_cell.angle_alpha   90.00
_cell.angle_beta   90.00
_cell.angle_gamma   90.00
#
_symmetry.space_group_name_H-M   'P 1'
#
loop_
_entity.id
_entity.type
_entity.pdbx_description
1 polymer ?
#
loop_
_entity_poly.entity_id
_entity_poly.type
_entity_poly.pdbx_seq_one_letter_code
_entity_poly.pdbx_strand_id
1 'polypeptide(L)'
;MVKQLIQYRCCLESNPTQEILNMGVPLRQQITVAKYLMKQKLGGVKRYPLVLMLEPLFRCNLACAGCGKIDYPDEILNRRLSVEECLQAADECGAPIVSIAGGEPLLHRELPQVVDGLIARGKYVYLCTNALLLKKRMDDYKPSPYLTFSVHLDGNRDRHDASVCQDGVFDRAVEAIEQAIAKGFRVNINCTLFQGESPEEVAEFLDRVKKLGVEGVTIAPGFSYEHAPQQDIFIKMRDSKQLFRNIFKLGKGKKWPLNHSSLYLDFLAGNQNYQCTPWGNPTRNVFGWQKPCYLLVDEGYAKTFKELLEDTPWEKYGTSTNPKCANCMAHCGFEATAVDDAMHNPLKAGWVALRGPRLSGAMASE
;
A
#
# COMPACT_ATOMS: atom_id res chain seq x y z
N MET A 1 -35.77 38.10 -26.61
CA MET A 1 -35.34 38.04 -25.24
C MET A 1 -35.91 36.79 -24.60
N VAL A 2 -35.49 35.62 -25.15
CA VAL A 2 -35.76 34.27 -24.61
C VAL A 2 -34.74 33.35 -25.26
N LYS A 3 -33.47 33.39 -24.81
CA LYS A 3 -32.40 32.45 -25.23
C LYS A 3 -31.23 32.59 -24.26
N GLN A 4 -31.43 32.24 -22.97
CA GLN A 4 -30.31 32.09 -22.00
C GLN A 4 -30.83 31.42 -20.73
N LEU A 5 -31.33 30.18 -20.80
CA LEU A 5 -31.68 29.38 -19.62
C LEU A 5 -31.76 27.89 -19.96
N ILE A 6 -30.75 27.35 -20.69
CA ILE A 6 -30.57 25.91 -20.83
C ILE A 6 -29.07 25.64 -20.85
N GLN A 7 -28.45 25.72 -19.67
CA GLN A 7 -27.09 25.21 -19.51
C GLN A 7 -26.76 25.20 -18.01
N TYR A 8 -27.27 24.24 -17.28
CA TYR A 8 -26.80 23.78 -15.97
C TYR A 8 -27.82 22.76 -15.43
N ARG A 9 -27.89 21.60 -16.06
CA ARG A 9 -28.51 20.42 -15.46
C ARG A 9 -27.87 19.16 -16.00
N CYS A 10 -26.66 18.90 -15.54
CA CYS A 10 -26.07 17.57 -15.60
C CYS A 10 -25.42 17.30 -14.24
N CYS A 11 -26.25 17.38 -13.17
CA CYS A 11 -25.94 16.69 -11.93
C CYS A 11 -26.22 15.22 -12.22
N LEU A 12 -25.18 14.45 -12.42
CA LEU A 12 -25.19 13.01 -12.41
C LEU A 12 -25.84 12.58 -11.07
N GLU A 13 -27.07 12.08 -11.14
CA GLU A 13 -27.68 11.32 -10.07
C GLU A 13 -26.80 10.07 -9.90
N SER A 14 -25.98 10.03 -8.88
CA SER A 14 -25.23 8.87 -8.47
C SER A 14 -26.22 7.77 -8.11
N ASN A 15 -26.18 6.68 -8.83
CA ASN A 15 -27.03 5.52 -8.60
C ASN A 15 -26.68 4.92 -7.22
N PRO A 16 -27.59 4.87 -6.24
CA PRO A 16 -27.29 4.44 -4.88
C PRO A 16 -26.75 3.00 -4.77
N THR A 17 -26.95 2.18 -5.80
CA THR A 17 -26.32 0.86 -5.93
C THR A 17 -24.84 0.94 -6.29
N GLN A 18 -24.36 2.05 -6.87
CA GLN A 18 -22.95 2.26 -7.21
C GLN A 18 -22.17 2.80 -6.00
N GLU A 19 -22.81 3.51 -5.08
CA GLU A 19 -22.17 4.00 -3.84
C GLU A 19 -21.84 2.88 -2.84
N ILE A 20 -22.61 1.79 -2.83
CA ILE A 20 -22.36 0.65 -1.93
C ILE A 20 -21.20 -0.22 -2.44
N LEU A 21 -20.86 -0.16 -3.74
CA LEU A 21 -19.79 -0.93 -4.37
C LEU A 21 -18.43 -0.23 -4.40
N ASN A 22 -18.35 1.04 -4.04
CA ASN A 22 -17.14 1.88 -4.17
C ASN A 22 -16.36 2.09 -2.86
N MET A 23 -16.48 1.20 -1.88
CA MET A 23 -15.69 1.28 -0.66
C MET A 23 -14.51 0.30 -0.71
N GLY A 24 -13.33 0.80 -1.07
CA GLY A 24 -12.08 0.04 -1.05
C GLY A 24 -11.79 -0.72 -2.35
N VAL A 25 -11.21 -1.90 -2.25
CA VAL A 25 -10.78 -2.72 -3.40
C VAL A 25 -11.97 -3.09 -4.30
N PRO A 26 -11.90 -2.86 -5.64
CA PRO A 26 -12.98 -3.21 -6.57
C PRO A 26 -13.36 -4.69 -6.51
N LEU A 27 -14.65 -4.99 -6.62
CA LEU A 27 -15.19 -6.36 -6.55
C LEU A 27 -14.49 -7.32 -7.52
N ARG A 28 -14.17 -6.86 -8.74
CA ARG A 28 -13.43 -7.66 -9.73
C ARG A 28 -12.05 -8.10 -9.21
N GLN A 29 -11.33 -7.20 -8.55
CA GLN A 29 -10.03 -7.50 -7.94
C GLN A 29 -10.20 -8.45 -6.76
N GLN A 30 -11.20 -8.23 -5.90
CA GLN A 30 -11.52 -9.12 -4.78
C GLN A 30 -11.80 -10.55 -5.26
N ILE A 31 -12.62 -10.72 -6.31
CA ILE A 31 -12.92 -12.02 -6.91
C ILE A 31 -11.66 -12.69 -7.47
N THR A 32 -10.78 -11.92 -8.13
CA THR A 32 -9.51 -12.44 -8.67
C THR A 32 -8.60 -12.95 -7.56
N VAL A 33 -8.46 -12.16 -6.48
CA VAL A 33 -7.66 -12.55 -5.30
C VAL A 33 -8.28 -13.77 -4.62
N ALA A 34 -9.60 -13.80 -4.43
CA ALA A 34 -10.28 -14.96 -3.83
C ALA A 34 -10.08 -16.25 -4.64
N LYS A 35 -10.22 -16.20 -5.97
CA LYS A 35 -9.93 -17.34 -6.85
C LYS A 35 -8.49 -17.80 -6.75
N TYR A 36 -7.54 -16.86 -6.70
CA TYR A 36 -6.13 -17.16 -6.53
C TYR A 36 -5.88 -17.88 -5.19
N LEU A 37 -6.40 -17.34 -4.09
CA LEU A 37 -6.29 -17.94 -2.76
C LEU A 37 -6.87 -19.36 -2.71
N MET A 38 -8.05 -19.56 -3.27
CA MET A 38 -8.67 -20.89 -3.36
C MET A 38 -7.78 -21.87 -4.12
N LYS A 39 -7.20 -21.45 -5.26
CA LYS A 39 -6.27 -22.28 -6.03
C LYS A 39 -5.05 -22.69 -5.21
N GLN A 40 -4.43 -21.73 -4.47
CA GLN A 40 -3.27 -22.03 -3.62
C GLN A 40 -3.62 -23.03 -2.52
N LYS A 41 -4.74 -22.83 -1.84
CA LYS A 41 -5.20 -23.72 -0.75
C LYS A 41 -5.57 -25.11 -1.25
N LEU A 42 -6.30 -25.23 -2.34
CA LEU A 42 -6.62 -26.53 -2.94
C LEU A 42 -5.36 -27.26 -3.45
N GLY A 43 -4.33 -26.50 -3.88
CA GLY A 43 -3.02 -27.05 -4.24
C GLY A 43 -2.12 -27.39 -3.05
N GLY A 44 -2.55 -27.17 -1.80
CA GLY A 44 -1.75 -27.46 -0.59
C GLY A 44 -0.54 -26.54 -0.42
N VAL A 45 -0.50 -25.39 -1.12
CA VAL A 45 0.64 -24.44 -1.05
C VAL A 45 0.59 -23.70 0.27
N LYS A 46 1.62 -23.85 1.09
CA LYS A 46 1.70 -23.24 2.43
C LYS A 46 2.17 -21.76 2.40
N ARG A 47 3.05 -21.42 1.46
CA ARG A 47 3.63 -20.07 1.32
C ARG A 47 3.35 -19.56 -0.09
N TYR A 48 2.49 -18.60 -0.21
CA TYR A 48 2.09 -17.99 -1.48
C TYR A 48 2.04 -16.46 -1.36
N PRO A 49 2.52 -15.73 -2.37
CA PRO A 49 2.49 -14.27 -2.37
C PRO A 49 1.10 -13.75 -2.75
N LEU A 50 0.65 -12.68 -2.12
CA LEU A 50 -0.53 -11.91 -2.53
C LEU A 50 -0.15 -10.72 -3.39
N VAL A 51 0.94 -10.07 -3.03
CA VAL A 51 1.45 -8.87 -3.70
C VAL A 51 2.93 -9.06 -3.97
N LEU A 52 3.36 -8.87 -5.20
CA LEU A 52 4.78 -8.67 -5.50
C LEU A 52 5.12 -7.20 -5.28
N MET A 53 6.06 -6.88 -4.40
CA MET A 53 6.70 -5.57 -4.37
C MET A 53 7.84 -5.56 -5.37
N LEU A 54 7.69 -4.78 -6.42
CA LEU A 54 8.69 -4.62 -7.47
C LEU A 54 9.37 -3.27 -7.31
N GLU A 55 10.68 -3.27 -7.08
CA GLU A 55 11.49 -2.05 -6.93
C GLU A 55 12.47 -1.97 -8.09
N PRO A 56 12.05 -1.41 -9.26
CA PRO A 56 12.86 -1.45 -10.47
C PRO A 56 14.08 -0.53 -10.41
N LEU A 57 14.12 0.41 -9.46
CA LEU A 57 15.26 1.31 -9.21
C LEU A 57 15.16 1.89 -7.79
N PHE A 58 16.31 2.40 -7.28
CA PHE A 58 16.37 3.08 -5.98
C PHE A 58 16.52 4.60 -6.08
N ARG A 59 16.87 5.14 -7.25
CA ARG A 59 16.94 6.60 -7.44
C ARG A 59 15.59 7.24 -7.18
N CYS A 60 15.62 8.33 -6.38
CA CYS A 60 14.45 9.14 -6.06
C CYS A 60 14.76 10.63 -6.26
N ASN A 61 13.74 11.43 -6.38
CA ASN A 61 13.80 12.89 -6.41
C ASN A 61 13.37 13.53 -5.08
N LEU A 62 13.21 12.72 -4.02
CA LEU A 62 12.98 13.13 -2.63
C LEU A 62 13.92 12.37 -1.69
N ALA A 63 14.11 12.92 -0.48
CA ALA A 63 14.91 12.34 0.60
C ALA A 63 14.10 12.33 1.90
N CYS A 64 13.04 11.49 1.94
CA CYS A 64 12.08 11.44 3.05
C CYS A 64 12.75 10.96 4.36
N ALA A 65 12.32 11.51 5.49
CA ALA A 65 12.89 11.24 6.83
C ALA A 65 12.84 9.73 7.21
N GLY A 66 11.77 9.03 6.82
CA GLY A 66 11.55 7.61 7.14
C GLY A 66 11.99 6.63 6.05
N CYS A 67 12.74 7.06 5.01
CA CYS A 67 13.08 6.23 3.86
C CYS A 67 14.58 6.10 3.68
N GLY A 68 15.08 4.85 3.62
CA GLY A 68 16.49 4.55 3.38
C GLY A 68 16.83 4.09 1.94
N LYS A 69 15.87 4.19 1.00
CA LYS A 69 16.04 3.63 -0.36
C LYS A 69 17.08 4.35 -1.21
N ILE A 70 17.43 5.59 -0.88
CA ILE A 70 18.45 6.37 -1.60
C ILE A 70 19.82 6.34 -0.90
N ASP A 71 19.94 5.63 0.21
CA ASP A 71 21.19 5.49 0.94
C ASP A 71 22.11 4.43 0.30
N TYR A 72 22.46 4.68 -0.95
CA TYR A 72 23.38 3.86 -1.74
C TYR A 72 24.29 4.72 -2.60
N PRO A 73 25.49 4.21 -2.96
CA PRO A 73 26.37 4.85 -3.93
C PRO A 73 25.69 5.05 -5.30
N ASP A 74 26.15 6.06 -6.04
CA ASP A 74 25.60 6.38 -7.38
C ASP A 74 25.57 5.20 -8.35
N GLU A 75 26.53 4.29 -8.27
CA GLU A 75 26.57 3.08 -9.08
C GLU A 75 25.35 2.21 -8.87
N ILE A 76 24.86 2.09 -7.64
CA ILE A 76 23.63 1.35 -7.30
C ILE A 76 22.41 2.16 -7.67
N LEU A 77 22.41 3.47 -7.36
CA LEU A 77 21.26 4.34 -7.69
C LEU A 77 21.03 4.47 -9.20
N ASN A 78 22.07 4.24 -10.03
CA ASN A 78 21.96 4.23 -11.49
C ASN A 78 21.52 2.88 -12.05
N ARG A 79 21.52 1.81 -11.26
CA ARG A 79 21.01 0.48 -11.68
C ARG A 79 19.49 0.51 -11.78
N ARG A 80 18.99 -0.26 -12.72
CA ARG A 80 17.55 -0.48 -12.91
C ARG A 80 17.32 -1.88 -13.47
N LEU A 81 16.17 -2.45 -13.15
CA LEU A 81 15.70 -3.67 -13.79
C LEU A 81 15.22 -3.35 -15.21
N SER A 82 15.51 -4.22 -16.16
CA SER A 82 14.92 -4.14 -17.49
C SER A 82 13.42 -4.50 -17.47
N VAL A 83 12.72 -4.24 -18.57
CA VAL A 83 11.31 -4.66 -18.74
C VAL A 83 11.19 -6.17 -18.55
N GLU A 84 12.11 -6.94 -19.17
CA GLU A 84 12.14 -8.41 -19.11
C GLU A 84 12.33 -8.91 -17.68
N GLU A 85 13.27 -8.33 -16.93
CA GLU A 85 13.51 -8.70 -15.52
C GLU A 85 12.29 -8.41 -14.64
N CYS A 86 11.61 -7.29 -14.86
CA CYS A 86 10.39 -6.94 -14.14
C CYS A 86 9.25 -7.93 -14.43
N LEU A 87 9.05 -8.29 -15.69
CA LEU A 87 8.01 -9.22 -16.11
C LEU A 87 8.32 -10.66 -15.69
N GLN A 88 9.58 -11.07 -15.77
CA GLN A 88 10.04 -12.38 -15.28
C GLN A 88 9.79 -12.50 -13.77
N ALA A 89 10.10 -11.47 -12.97
CA ALA A 89 9.82 -11.47 -11.55
C ALA A 89 8.33 -11.64 -11.24
N ALA A 90 7.46 -11.03 -12.03
CA ALA A 90 6.01 -11.18 -11.88
C ALA A 90 5.52 -12.59 -12.26
N ASP A 91 6.15 -13.23 -13.25
CA ASP A 91 5.84 -14.59 -13.68
C ASP A 91 6.35 -15.61 -12.64
N GLU A 92 7.59 -15.48 -12.13
CA GLU A 92 8.15 -16.32 -11.07
C GLU A 92 7.35 -16.26 -9.77
N CYS A 93 6.99 -15.05 -9.34
CA CYS A 93 6.23 -14.80 -8.12
C CYS A 93 4.79 -15.32 -8.23
N GLY A 94 4.15 -15.12 -9.36
CA GLY A 94 2.77 -15.53 -9.61
C GLY A 94 1.70 -14.73 -8.84
N ALA A 95 2.06 -13.72 -8.03
CA ALA A 95 1.12 -12.91 -7.28
C ALA A 95 0.08 -12.22 -8.20
N PRO A 96 -1.18 -12.09 -7.77
CA PRO A 96 -2.22 -11.43 -8.56
C PRO A 96 -2.07 -9.90 -8.59
N ILE A 97 -1.37 -9.32 -7.63
CA ILE A 97 -1.15 -7.89 -7.48
C ILE A 97 0.35 -7.60 -7.57
N VAL A 98 0.71 -6.50 -8.22
CA VAL A 98 2.09 -5.98 -8.26
C VAL A 98 2.08 -4.53 -7.78
N SER A 99 2.81 -4.27 -6.71
CA SER A 99 3.08 -2.92 -6.21
C SER A 99 4.44 -2.49 -6.74
N ILE A 100 4.47 -1.53 -7.67
CA ILE A 100 5.72 -0.98 -8.20
C ILE A 100 6.14 0.17 -7.30
N ALA A 101 7.24 -0.02 -6.57
CA ALA A 101 7.79 0.91 -5.60
C ALA A 101 9.29 1.16 -5.87
N GLY A 102 10.09 1.32 -4.83
CA GLY A 102 11.53 1.57 -4.90
C GLY A 102 11.88 2.97 -4.46
N GLY A 103 12.67 3.71 -5.25
CA GLY A 103 12.82 5.16 -5.14
C GLY A 103 11.58 5.85 -5.72
N GLU A 104 11.73 6.62 -6.82
CA GLU A 104 10.58 7.14 -7.56
C GLU A 104 10.43 6.37 -8.88
N PRO A 105 9.44 5.47 -9.00
CA PRO A 105 9.28 4.65 -10.21
C PRO A 105 9.12 5.44 -11.51
N LEU A 106 8.51 6.63 -11.47
CA LEU A 106 8.34 7.47 -12.65
C LEU A 106 9.65 8.02 -13.24
N LEU A 107 10.80 7.82 -12.56
CA LEU A 107 12.13 8.05 -13.13
C LEU A 107 12.58 6.93 -14.07
N HIS A 108 11.96 5.76 -14.00
CA HIS A 108 12.26 4.65 -14.91
C HIS A 108 11.66 4.92 -16.29
N ARG A 109 12.51 5.03 -17.31
CA ARG A 109 12.08 5.45 -18.66
C ARG A 109 11.13 4.46 -19.33
N GLU A 110 11.35 3.17 -19.09
CA GLU A 110 10.60 2.07 -19.69
C GLU A 110 9.48 1.55 -18.78
N LEU A 111 9.12 2.31 -17.73
CA LEU A 111 8.06 1.90 -16.81
C LEU A 111 6.69 1.70 -17.48
N PRO A 112 6.29 2.50 -18.49
CA PRO A 112 5.04 2.24 -19.21
C PRO A 112 4.99 0.84 -19.84
N GLN A 113 6.10 0.35 -20.43
CA GLN A 113 6.19 -0.99 -21.00
C GLN A 113 6.09 -2.07 -19.91
N VAL A 114 6.68 -1.84 -18.73
CA VAL A 114 6.52 -2.75 -17.57
C VAL A 114 5.06 -2.82 -17.14
N VAL A 115 4.39 -1.67 -17.01
CA VAL A 115 2.97 -1.59 -16.60
C VAL A 115 2.08 -2.30 -17.64
N ASP A 116 2.26 -2.03 -18.92
CA ASP A 116 1.49 -2.66 -20.01
C ASP A 116 1.71 -4.18 -20.02
N GLY A 117 2.94 -4.63 -19.84
CA GLY A 117 3.29 -6.05 -19.76
C GLY A 117 2.68 -6.77 -18.56
N LEU A 118 2.58 -6.11 -17.41
CA LEU A 118 1.90 -6.63 -16.22
C LEU A 118 0.39 -6.70 -16.40
N ILE A 119 -0.21 -5.65 -16.99
CA ILE A 119 -1.65 -5.62 -17.30
C ILE A 119 -2.02 -6.73 -18.30
N ALA A 120 -1.19 -6.94 -19.33
CA ALA A 120 -1.38 -8.03 -20.30
C ALA A 120 -1.36 -9.43 -19.65
N ARG A 121 -0.68 -9.58 -18.49
CA ARG A 121 -0.66 -10.77 -17.65
C ARG A 121 -1.82 -10.85 -16.65
N GLY A 122 -2.76 -9.91 -16.71
CA GLY A 122 -3.92 -9.83 -15.81
C GLY A 122 -3.56 -9.43 -14.38
N LYS A 123 -2.39 -8.81 -14.16
CA LYS A 123 -1.97 -8.34 -12.84
C LYS A 123 -2.63 -7.00 -12.50
N TYR A 124 -3.05 -6.82 -11.25
CA TYR A 124 -3.45 -5.52 -10.73
C TYR A 124 -2.20 -4.76 -10.31
N VAL A 125 -1.96 -3.60 -10.92
CA VAL A 125 -0.76 -2.79 -10.73
C VAL A 125 -1.08 -1.59 -9.85
N TYR A 126 -0.38 -1.47 -8.72
CA TYR A 126 -0.32 -0.26 -7.91
C TYR A 126 1.02 0.42 -8.18
N LEU A 127 0.99 1.51 -8.95
CA LEU A 127 2.17 2.30 -9.23
C LEU A 127 2.33 3.35 -8.13
N CYS A 128 3.27 3.08 -7.20
CA CYS A 128 3.56 3.96 -6.09
C CYS A 128 4.38 5.16 -6.58
N THR A 129 4.01 6.38 -6.17
CA THR A 129 4.70 7.60 -6.59
C THR A 129 4.55 8.71 -5.56
N ASN A 130 5.57 9.56 -5.44
CA ASN A 130 5.48 10.82 -4.70
C ASN A 130 4.75 11.94 -5.49
N ALA A 131 4.23 11.61 -6.65
CA ALA A 131 3.47 12.45 -7.57
C ALA A 131 4.20 13.64 -8.19
N LEU A 132 5.44 13.97 -7.82
CA LEU A 132 6.17 15.12 -8.39
C LEU A 132 6.34 15.05 -9.90
N LEU A 133 6.39 13.84 -10.45
CA LEU A 133 6.48 13.59 -11.89
C LEU A 133 5.16 13.14 -12.51
N LEU A 134 4.14 12.83 -11.70
CA LEU A 134 2.91 12.21 -12.18
C LEU A 134 2.20 13.05 -13.24
N LYS A 135 2.05 14.35 -12.99
CA LYS A 135 1.42 15.29 -13.95
C LYS A 135 2.11 15.26 -15.32
N LYS A 136 3.44 15.13 -15.35
CA LYS A 136 4.24 15.10 -16.59
C LYS A 136 4.19 13.74 -17.29
N ARG A 137 4.07 12.66 -16.53
CA ARG A 137 4.23 11.29 -17.01
C ARG A 137 2.92 10.53 -17.17
N MET A 138 1.78 11.08 -16.66
CA MET A 138 0.51 10.32 -16.69
C MET A 138 0.01 10.03 -18.13
N ASP A 139 0.36 10.85 -19.10
CA ASP A 139 -0.02 10.63 -20.50
C ASP A 139 0.78 9.48 -21.17
N ASP A 140 1.83 8.98 -20.51
CA ASP A 140 2.53 7.77 -20.94
C ASP A 140 1.70 6.50 -20.63
N TYR A 141 0.62 6.60 -19.85
CA TYR A 141 -0.23 5.51 -19.41
C TYR A 141 -1.66 5.64 -19.93
N LYS A 142 -2.39 4.54 -19.93
CA LYS A 142 -3.82 4.52 -20.27
C LYS A 142 -4.65 4.15 -19.04
N PRO A 143 -5.78 4.83 -18.77
CA PRO A 143 -6.71 4.40 -17.74
C PRO A 143 -7.12 2.94 -17.93
N SER A 144 -7.04 2.16 -16.87
CA SER A 144 -7.31 0.72 -16.89
C SER A 144 -7.88 0.27 -15.55
N PRO A 145 -8.81 -0.69 -15.52
CA PRO A 145 -9.25 -1.29 -14.26
C PRO A 145 -8.14 -2.07 -13.54
N TYR A 146 -7.01 -2.29 -14.19
CA TYR A 146 -5.84 -2.97 -13.65
C TYR A 146 -4.74 -2.02 -13.18
N LEU A 147 -4.81 -0.70 -13.47
CA LEU A 147 -3.80 0.28 -13.07
C LEU A 147 -4.38 1.25 -12.03
N THR A 148 -3.70 1.37 -10.90
CA THR A 148 -3.98 2.35 -9.86
C THR A 148 -2.71 3.14 -9.56
N PHE A 149 -2.78 4.47 -9.63
CA PHE A 149 -1.71 5.30 -9.07
C PHE A 149 -1.86 5.32 -7.55
N SER A 150 -0.84 4.84 -6.83
CA SER A 150 -0.77 4.86 -5.37
C SER A 150 0.10 6.04 -4.94
N VAL A 151 -0.55 7.16 -4.63
CA VAL A 151 0.13 8.41 -4.34
C VAL A 151 0.48 8.51 -2.85
N HIS A 152 1.74 8.81 -2.57
CA HIS A 152 2.23 9.01 -1.21
C HIS A 152 1.73 10.34 -0.63
N LEU A 153 0.94 10.28 0.44
CA LEU A 153 0.51 11.43 1.25
C LEU A 153 0.38 11.02 2.72
N ASP A 154 1.25 11.52 3.59
CA ASP A 154 1.31 11.13 5.02
C ASP A 154 0.49 12.03 5.95
N GLY A 155 -0.40 12.86 5.43
CA GLY A 155 -1.24 13.74 6.22
C GLY A 155 -1.60 15.03 5.49
N ASN A 156 -2.04 16.05 6.22
CA ASN A 156 -2.25 17.38 5.70
C ASN A 156 -0.90 18.03 5.31
N ARG A 157 -0.94 19.19 4.66
CA ARG A 157 0.20 19.88 4.02
C ARG A 157 1.48 19.87 4.87
N ASP A 158 1.41 20.48 6.04
CA ASP A 158 2.61 20.69 6.88
C ASP A 158 3.22 19.34 7.32
N ARG A 159 2.35 18.36 7.61
CA ARG A 159 2.78 17.03 8.00
C ARG A 159 3.42 16.27 6.85
N HIS A 160 2.79 16.31 5.67
CA HIS A 160 3.34 15.63 4.49
C HIS A 160 4.67 16.25 4.05
N ASP A 161 4.73 17.58 3.91
CA ASP A 161 5.94 18.27 3.47
C ASP A 161 7.10 18.05 4.45
N ALA A 162 6.81 17.99 5.77
CA ALA A 162 7.79 17.62 6.79
C ALA A 162 8.27 16.16 6.62
N SER A 163 7.37 15.19 6.37
CA SER A 163 7.75 13.76 6.23
C SER A 163 8.63 13.52 5.00
N VAL A 164 8.39 14.25 3.91
CA VAL A 164 9.18 14.15 2.67
C VAL A 164 10.38 15.10 2.62
N CYS A 165 10.58 15.90 3.67
CA CYS A 165 11.68 16.88 3.82
C CYS A 165 11.73 17.92 2.68
N GLN A 166 10.57 18.31 2.14
CA GLN A 166 10.51 19.30 1.05
C GLN A 166 9.15 20.00 1.02
N ASP A 167 9.16 21.34 1.07
CA ASP A 167 7.97 22.17 1.00
C ASP A 167 7.28 22.10 -0.37
N GLY A 168 5.94 22.23 -0.37
CA GLY A 168 5.10 22.32 -1.56
C GLY A 168 4.89 20.98 -2.30
N VAL A 169 5.32 19.86 -1.74
CA VAL A 169 5.08 18.54 -2.32
C VAL A 169 3.61 18.16 -2.19
N PHE A 170 2.98 18.44 -1.05
CA PHE A 170 1.56 18.17 -0.83
C PHE A 170 0.68 18.78 -1.91
N ASP A 171 0.85 20.06 -2.22
CA ASP A 171 0.00 20.75 -3.20
C ASP A 171 0.19 20.18 -4.61
N ARG A 172 1.42 19.86 -4.97
CA ARG A 172 1.74 19.23 -6.26
C ARG A 172 1.16 17.83 -6.37
N ALA A 173 1.17 17.08 -5.28
CA ALA A 173 0.58 15.75 -5.23
C ALA A 173 -0.96 15.82 -5.35
N VAL A 174 -1.61 16.74 -4.62
CA VAL A 174 -3.07 16.95 -4.71
C VAL A 174 -3.47 17.36 -6.12
N GLU A 175 -2.79 18.32 -6.74
CA GLU A 175 -3.05 18.72 -8.13
C GLU A 175 -2.90 17.53 -9.11
N ALA A 176 -1.88 16.70 -8.93
CA ALA A 176 -1.66 15.53 -9.78
C ALA A 176 -2.75 14.46 -9.58
N ILE A 177 -3.23 14.26 -8.34
CA ILE A 177 -4.36 13.37 -8.02
C ILE A 177 -5.63 13.83 -8.73
N GLU A 178 -5.98 15.11 -8.60
CA GLU A 178 -7.18 15.68 -9.23
C GLU A 178 -7.13 15.51 -10.75
N GLN A 179 -5.98 15.76 -11.38
CA GLN A 179 -5.81 15.57 -12.82
C GLN A 179 -5.88 14.09 -13.23
N ALA A 180 -5.29 13.18 -12.45
CA ALA A 180 -5.36 11.75 -12.73
C ALA A 180 -6.81 11.24 -12.67
N ILE A 181 -7.57 11.65 -11.64
CA ILE A 181 -9.00 11.30 -11.49
C ILE A 181 -9.80 11.88 -12.67
N ALA A 182 -9.58 13.15 -13.03
CA ALA A 182 -10.27 13.80 -14.16
C ALA A 182 -9.99 13.09 -15.50
N LYS A 183 -8.81 12.47 -15.67
CA LYS A 183 -8.45 11.65 -16.84
C LYS A 183 -8.97 10.20 -16.76
N GLY A 184 -9.68 9.83 -15.70
CA GLY A 184 -10.28 8.50 -15.52
C GLY A 184 -9.32 7.44 -14.95
N PHE A 185 -8.19 7.85 -14.39
CA PHE A 185 -7.31 6.92 -13.67
C PHE A 185 -7.86 6.60 -12.29
N ARG A 186 -7.61 5.38 -11.84
CA ARG A 186 -7.81 4.97 -10.47
C ARG A 186 -6.69 5.53 -9.60
N VAL A 187 -7.04 6.13 -8.48
CA VAL A 187 -6.06 6.71 -7.54
C VAL A 187 -6.31 6.18 -6.14
N ASN A 188 -5.25 5.71 -5.51
CA ASN A 188 -5.19 5.32 -4.10
C ASN A 188 -4.18 6.21 -3.38
N ILE A 189 -4.41 6.51 -2.11
CA ILE A 189 -3.43 7.18 -1.25
C ILE A 189 -2.66 6.12 -0.46
N ASN A 190 -1.34 6.27 -0.38
CA ASN A 190 -0.50 5.53 0.55
C ASN A 190 -0.06 6.47 1.66
N CYS A 191 -0.55 6.23 2.88
CA CYS A 191 -0.35 7.08 4.04
C CYS A 191 0.39 6.31 5.14
N THR A 192 1.52 6.86 5.56
CA THR A 192 2.33 6.32 6.67
C THR A 192 2.21 7.24 7.86
N LEU A 193 1.87 6.69 9.03
CA LEU A 193 1.77 7.45 10.27
C LEU A 193 3.04 7.30 11.09
N PHE A 194 3.55 8.41 11.60
CA PHE A 194 4.77 8.47 12.39
C PHE A 194 4.51 8.94 13.82
N GLN A 195 5.54 9.00 14.65
CA GLN A 195 5.48 9.49 16.02
C GLN A 195 4.92 10.92 16.07
N GLY A 196 4.05 11.19 17.04
CA GLY A 196 3.45 12.52 17.25
C GLY A 196 2.21 12.82 16.40
N GLU A 197 1.65 11.82 15.68
CA GLU A 197 0.39 12.00 14.97
C GLU A 197 -0.78 12.31 15.91
N SER A 198 -1.57 13.34 15.59
CA SER A 198 -2.86 13.62 16.23
C SER A 198 -3.96 12.80 15.55
N PRO A 199 -4.75 12.01 16.31
CA PRO A 199 -5.92 11.33 15.74
C PRO A 199 -6.88 12.25 15.01
N GLU A 200 -7.02 13.49 15.48
CA GLU A 200 -7.90 14.53 14.92
C GLU A 200 -7.38 15.00 13.56
N GLU A 201 -6.08 15.26 13.44
CA GLU A 201 -5.45 15.67 12.16
C GLU A 201 -5.51 14.56 11.13
N VAL A 202 -5.29 13.31 11.54
CA VAL A 202 -5.44 12.14 10.66
C VAL A 202 -6.90 11.98 10.21
N ALA A 203 -7.87 12.19 11.09
CA ALA A 203 -9.29 12.15 10.74
C ALA A 203 -9.68 13.26 9.76
N GLU A 204 -9.15 14.48 9.94
CA GLU A 204 -9.33 15.58 8.99
C GLU A 204 -8.73 15.27 7.62
N PHE A 205 -7.51 14.74 7.61
CA PHE A 205 -6.86 14.29 6.38
C PHE A 205 -7.69 13.22 5.64
N LEU A 206 -8.21 12.21 6.34
CA LEU A 206 -9.06 11.18 5.75
C LEU A 206 -10.38 11.76 5.20
N ASP A 207 -10.96 12.74 5.87
CA ASP A 207 -12.13 13.48 5.36
C ASP A 207 -11.79 14.28 4.09
N ARG A 208 -10.60 14.89 4.03
CA ARG A 208 -10.09 15.62 2.86
C ARG A 208 -9.89 14.71 1.65
N VAL A 209 -9.16 13.61 1.81
CA VAL A 209 -8.87 12.69 0.69
C VAL A 209 -10.13 11.98 0.20
N LYS A 210 -11.10 11.72 1.08
CA LYS A 210 -12.43 11.24 0.67
C LYS A 210 -13.13 12.24 -0.28
N LYS A 211 -13.03 13.55 0.01
CA LYS A 211 -13.61 14.60 -0.84
C LYS A 211 -12.90 14.76 -2.18
N LEU A 212 -11.61 14.40 -2.27
CA LEU A 212 -10.89 14.36 -3.55
C LEU A 212 -11.41 13.27 -4.49
N GLY A 213 -12.17 12.30 -3.99
CA GLY A 213 -12.73 11.23 -4.80
C GLY A 213 -11.74 10.11 -5.11
N VAL A 214 -10.70 9.93 -4.28
CA VAL A 214 -9.80 8.79 -4.39
C VAL A 214 -10.54 7.48 -4.13
N GLU A 215 -10.12 6.41 -4.80
CA GLU A 215 -10.74 5.09 -4.68
C GLU A 215 -10.46 4.44 -3.32
N GLY A 216 -9.27 4.67 -2.77
CA GLY A 216 -8.87 4.07 -1.51
C GLY A 216 -7.74 4.81 -0.80
N VAL A 217 -7.58 4.47 0.47
CA VAL A 217 -6.45 4.90 1.31
C VAL A 217 -5.84 3.67 1.96
N THR A 218 -4.59 3.38 1.64
CA THR A 218 -3.76 2.42 2.36
C THR A 218 -3.07 3.17 3.50
N ILE A 219 -3.41 2.86 4.75
CA ILE A 219 -2.86 3.54 5.93
C ILE A 219 -2.19 2.52 6.84
N ALA A 220 -0.97 2.81 7.28
CA ALA A 220 -0.21 1.96 8.19
C ALA A 220 0.67 2.81 9.11
N PRO A 221 1.03 2.31 10.30
CA PRO A 221 2.09 2.95 11.07
C PRO A 221 3.42 2.79 10.36
N GLY A 222 4.27 3.79 10.44
CA GLY A 222 5.66 3.69 10.06
C GLY A 222 6.38 2.67 10.95
N PHE A 223 7.32 1.96 10.38
CA PHE A 223 8.15 0.98 11.10
C PHE A 223 9.60 1.14 10.69
N SER A 224 10.50 0.79 11.61
CA SER A 224 11.93 0.98 11.43
C SER A 224 12.45 0.28 10.16
N TYR A 225 12.66 1.07 9.13
CA TYR A 225 13.44 0.67 7.97
C TYR A 225 14.92 0.81 8.36
N GLU A 226 15.73 -0.25 8.17
CA GLU A 226 17.09 -0.28 8.72
C GLU A 226 17.95 0.92 8.31
N HIS A 227 17.82 1.41 7.08
CA HIS A 227 18.58 2.54 6.54
C HIS A 227 17.84 3.89 6.59
N ALA A 228 16.73 3.98 7.31
CA ALA A 228 16.03 5.26 7.45
C ALA A 228 16.89 6.27 8.22
N PRO A 229 17.02 7.53 7.74
CA PRO A 229 17.84 8.56 8.39
C PRO A 229 17.41 8.87 9.82
N GLN A 230 16.11 8.86 10.09
CA GLN A 230 15.53 9.15 11.40
C GLN A 230 14.83 7.90 11.96
N GLN A 231 15.43 7.29 12.97
CA GLN A 231 14.91 6.06 13.59
C GLN A 231 13.92 6.32 14.72
N ASP A 232 13.91 7.49 15.31
CA ASP A 232 13.06 7.90 16.44
C ASP A 232 11.64 8.30 16.03
N ILE A 233 11.41 8.48 14.72
CA ILE A 233 10.07 8.83 14.21
C ILE A 233 9.10 7.65 14.13
N PHE A 234 9.56 6.42 14.29
CA PHE A 234 8.72 5.22 14.18
C PHE A 234 7.92 4.94 15.44
N ILE A 235 6.64 4.62 15.27
CA ILE A 235 5.72 4.40 16.39
C ILE A 235 5.89 2.98 16.92
N LYS A 236 5.93 2.82 18.25
CA LYS A 236 5.89 1.50 18.90
C LYS A 236 4.53 0.83 18.69
N MET A 237 4.50 -0.49 18.61
CA MET A 237 3.28 -1.27 18.34
C MET A 237 2.11 -0.90 19.26
N ARG A 238 2.36 -0.79 20.56
CA ARG A 238 1.32 -0.44 21.56
C ARG A 238 0.71 0.94 21.29
N ASP A 239 1.56 1.92 20.97
CA ASP A 239 1.14 3.29 20.71
C ASP A 239 0.39 3.38 19.38
N SER A 240 0.84 2.62 18.37
CA SER A 240 0.14 2.45 17.09
C SER A 240 -1.28 1.91 17.29
N LYS A 241 -1.45 0.84 18.05
CA LYS A 241 -2.78 0.26 18.36
C LYS A 241 -3.69 1.29 19.02
N GLN A 242 -3.16 2.09 19.96
CA GLN A 242 -3.94 3.14 20.62
C GLN A 242 -4.28 4.31 19.67
N LEU A 243 -3.34 4.73 18.85
CA LEU A 243 -3.55 5.77 17.82
C LEU A 243 -4.69 5.35 16.88
N PHE A 244 -4.61 4.15 16.30
CA PHE A 244 -5.64 3.65 15.38
C PHE A 244 -7.01 3.51 16.03
N ARG A 245 -7.11 3.09 17.31
CA ARG A 245 -8.38 3.10 18.05
C ARG A 245 -8.99 4.49 18.12
N ASN A 246 -8.17 5.49 18.41
CA ASN A 246 -8.63 6.87 18.50
C ASN A 246 -9.07 7.41 17.13
N ILE A 247 -8.30 7.17 16.07
CA ILE A 247 -8.68 7.52 14.70
C ILE A 247 -10.02 6.87 14.33
N PHE A 248 -10.19 5.56 14.57
CA PHE A 248 -11.42 4.85 14.21
C PHE A 248 -12.63 5.30 15.05
N LYS A 249 -12.44 5.77 16.30
CA LYS A 249 -13.51 6.41 17.08
C LYS A 249 -14.01 7.68 16.39
N LEU A 250 -13.12 8.53 15.91
CA LEU A 250 -13.43 9.74 15.16
C LEU A 250 -14.04 9.44 13.79
N GLY A 251 -13.68 8.29 13.21
CA GLY A 251 -14.19 7.79 11.92
C GLY A 251 -15.57 7.12 12.00
N LYS A 252 -16.17 6.96 13.18
CA LYS A 252 -17.45 6.28 13.34
C LYS A 252 -18.55 6.97 12.48
N GLY A 253 -19.08 6.22 11.52
CA GLY A 253 -20.11 6.72 10.59
C GLY A 253 -19.58 7.52 9.38
N LYS A 254 -18.28 7.83 9.29
CA LYS A 254 -17.71 8.67 8.21
C LYS A 254 -17.47 7.94 6.89
N LYS A 255 -17.43 6.59 6.88
CA LYS A 255 -17.19 5.77 5.69
C LYS A 255 -15.95 6.23 4.90
N TRP A 256 -14.80 6.30 5.56
CA TRP A 256 -13.53 6.54 4.88
C TRP A 256 -13.19 5.39 3.92
N PRO A 257 -12.64 5.66 2.74
CA PRO A 257 -12.33 4.65 1.75
C PRO A 257 -11.03 3.91 2.10
N LEU A 258 -10.98 3.24 3.26
CA LEU A 258 -9.79 2.50 3.69
C LEU A 258 -9.62 1.23 2.83
N ASN A 259 -8.45 1.08 2.21
CA ASN A 259 -8.12 0.01 1.30
C ASN A 259 -7.45 -1.17 2.04
N HIS A 260 -8.14 -1.70 3.04
CA HIS A 260 -7.67 -2.79 3.90
C HIS A 260 -8.79 -3.80 4.17
N SER A 261 -8.41 -5.04 4.48
CA SER A 261 -9.37 -6.02 4.99
C SER A 261 -9.88 -5.60 6.38
N SER A 262 -11.13 -5.97 6.70
CA SER A 262 -11.74 -5.64 7.99
C SER A 262 -10.92 -6.19 9.17
N LEU A 263 -10.33 -7.38 9.01
CA LEU A 263 -9.53 -8.01 10.05
C LEU A 263 -8.16 -7.34 10.22
N TYR A 264 -7.57 -6.75 9.18
CA TYR A 264 -6.36 -5.94 9.35
C TYR A 264 -6.66 -4.62 10.07
N LEU A 265 -7.78 -3.96 9.75
CA LEU A 265 -8.21 -2.78 10.53
C LEU A 265 -8.46 -3.13 12.01
N ASP A 266 -9.01 -4.31 12.26
CA ASP A 266 -9.21 -4.82 13.62
C ASP A 266 -7.88 -5.17 14.32
N PHE A 267 -6.87 -5.63 13.57
CA PHE A 267 -5.49 -5.80 14.04
C PHE A 267 -4.84 -4.45 14.38
N LEU A 268 -4.97 -3.44 13.52
CA LEU A 268 -4.48 -2.09 13.80
C LEU A 268 -5.10 -1.50 15.08
N ALA A 269 -6.38 -1.81 15.35
CA ALA A 269 -7.05 -1.46 16.61
C ALA A 269 -6.64 -2.32 17.80
N GLY A 270 -5.70 -3.25 17.64
CA GLY A 270 -5.17 -4.09 18.71
C GLY A 270 -6.11 -5.21 19.16
N ASN A 271 -7.02 -5.68 18.34
CA ASN A 271 -7.97 -6.74 18.69
C ASN A 271 -7.54 -8.13 18.23
N GLN A 272 -6.55 -8.22 17.36
CA GLN A 272 -6.01 -9.47 16.83
C GLN A 272 -4.55 -9.63 17.27
N ASN A 273 -4.13 -10.87 17.49
CA ASN A 273 -2.72 -11.23 17.68
C ASN A 273 -2.26 -12.01 16.44
N TYR A 274 -1.73 -11.29 15.46
CA TYR A 274 -1.28 -11.88 14.22
C TYR A 274 0.24 -12.06 14.19
N GLN A 275 0.68 -13.14 13.54
CA GLN A 275 2.06 -13.33 13.15
C GLN A 275 2.27 -12.81 11.73
N CYS A 276 3.42 -12.21 11.50
CA CYS A 276 3.78 -11.70 10.18
C CYS A 276 3.95 -12.86 9.18
N THR A 277 3.46 -12.68 7.94
CA THR A 277 3.67 -13.60 6.81
C THR A 277 4.43 -12.88 5.69
N PRO A 278 5.77 -12.68 5.83
CA PRO A 278 6.53 -11.83 4.92
C PRO A 278 6.56 -12.37 3.48
N TRP A 279 6.44 -13.69 3.29
CA TRP A 279 6.30 -14.31 1.96
C TRP A 279 5.01 -13.92 1.22
N GLY A 280 4.04 -13.32 1.92
CA GLY A 280 2.82 -12.78 1.31
C GLY A 280 3.05 -11.53 0.47
N ASN A 281 4.17 -10.82 0.71
CA ASN A 281 4.57 -9.64 -0.04
C ASN A 281 6.08 -9.62 -0.30
N PRO A 282 6.59 -10.58 -1.11
CA PRO A 282 8.01 -10.66 -1.45
C PRO A 282 8.45 -9.44 -2.26
N THR A 283 9.71 -9.08 -2.11
CA THR A 283 10.31 -7.92 -2.78
C THR A 283 11.36 -8.36 -3.78
N ARG A 284 11.25 -7.88 -5.03
CA ARG A 284 12.27 -8.01 -6.08
C ARG A 284 12.83 -6.63 -6.42
N ASN A 285 14.14 -6.47 -6.27
CA ASN A 285 14.82 -5.21 -6.55
C ASN A 285 16.11 -5.42 -7.37
N VAL A 286 16.91 -4.40 -7.57
CA VAL A 286 18.14 -4.43 -8.39
C VAL A 286 19.22 -5.38 -7.88
N PHE A 287 19.12 -5.88 -6.64
CA PHE A 287 20.04 -6.87 -6.07
C PHE A 287 19.52 -8.32 -6.20
N GLY A 288 18.22 -8.51 -6.32
CA GLY A 288 17.60 -9.84 -6.32
C GLY A 288 16.29 -9.89 -5.53
N TRP A 289 15.94 -11.08 -5.05
CA TRP A 289 14.81 -11.30 -4.16
C TRP A 289 15.25 -11.06 -2.71
N GLN A 290 14.72 -10.00 -2.09
CA GLN A 290 15.15 -9.55 -0.76
C GLN A 290 14.64 -10.45 0.36
N LYS A 291 15.52 -10.87 1.27
CA LYS A 291 15.22 -11.67 2.47
C LYS A 291 15.09 -10.78 3.70
N PRO A 292 14.21 -11.12 4.65
CA PRO A 292 12.94 -11.84 4.48
C PRO A 292 11.87 -10.91 3.92
N CYS A 293 12.08 -9.59 4.03
CA CYS A 293 11.18 -8.53 3.61
C CYS A 293 11.96 -7.25 3.30
N TYR A 294 11.31 -6.26 2.69
CA TYR A 294 11.95 -5.03 2.24
C TYR A 294 12.47 -4.11 3.36
N LEU A 295 12.09 -4.36 4.61
CA LEU A 295 12.51 -3.56 5.76
C LEU A 295 13.87 -3.96 6.33
N LEU A 296 14.21 -5.26 6.22
CA LEU A 296 15.44 -5.85 6.72
C LEU A 296 16.42 -6.00 5.56
N VAL A 297 17.08 -4.90 5.20
CA VAL A 297 17.91 -4.82 3.98
C VAL A 297 19.25 -5.56 4.11
N ASP A 298 19.73 -5.78 5.33
CA ASP A 298 21.02 -6.41 5.61
C ASP A 298 20.95 -7.94 5.67
N GLU A 299 19.75 -8.53 5.58
CA GLU A 299 19.55 -9.99 5.65
C GLU A 299 19.85 -10.72 4.32
N GLY A 300 20.18 -9.96 3.27
CA GLY A 300 20.66 -10.48 1.99
C GLY A 300 19.56 -10.80 0.97
N TYR A 301 19.97 -11.46 -0.11
CA TYR A 301 19.13 -11.68 -1.30
C TYR A 301 19.20 -13.12 -1.78
N ALA A 302 18.11 -13.60 -2.37
CA ALA A 302 18.06 -14.83 -3.14
C ALA A 302 18.12 -14.50 -4.65
N LYS A 303 18.62 -15.43 -5.46
CA LYS A 303 18.71 -15.26 -6.92
C LYS A 303 17.37 -15.52 -7.60
N THR A 304 16.61 -16.48 -7.09
CA THR A 304 15.30 -16.87 -7.63
C THR A 304 14.22 -16.76 -6.55
N PHE A 305 12.97 -16.64 -6.97
CA PHE A 305 11.83 -16.65 -6.06
C PHE A 305 11.72 -17.98 -5.29
N LYS A 306 12.09 -19.09 -5.94
CA LYS A 306 12.12 -20.40 -5.30
C LYS A 306 13.11 -20.43 -4.14
N GLU A 307 14.35 -19.98 -4.34
CA GLU A 307 15.36 -19.85 -3.27
C GLU A 307 14.88 -18.95 -2.13
N LEU A 308 14.19 -17.83 -2.44
CA LEU A 308 13.60 -16.99 -1.41
C LEU A 308 12.65 -17.78 -0.52
N LEU A 309 11.76 -18.59 -1.11
CA LEU A 309 10.76 -19.34 -0.35
C LEU A 309 11.33 -20.53 0.42
N GLU A 310 12.29 -21.22 -0.15
CA GLU A 310 12.85 -22.49 0.38
C GLU A 310 14.01 -22.26 1.35
N ASP A 311 14.93 -21.31 1.06
CA ASP A 311 16.18 -21.13 1.79
C ASP A 311 16.11 -20.05 2.88
N THR A 312 15.00 -19.27 2.95
CA THR A 312 14.84 -18.29 4.01
C THR A 312 14.38 -18.98 5.29
N PRO A 313 15.10 -18.81 6.42
CA PRO A 313 14.71 -19.37 7.72
C PRO A 313 13.57 -18.54 8.33
N TRP A 314 12.38 -18.70 7.80
CA TRP A 314 11.20 -17.88 8.12
C TRP A 314 10.85 -17.85 9.60
N GLU A 315 11.15 -18.93 10.34
CA GLU A 315 10.92 -19.06 11.78
C GLU A 315 11.76 -18.11 12.64
N LYS A 316 12.82 -17.53 12.05
CA LYS A 316 13.67 -16.53 12.73
C LYS A 316 13.10 -15.10 12.67
N TYR A 317 12.03 -14.90 11.89
CA TYR A 317 11.44 -13.59 11.66
C TYR A 317 10.02 -13.51 12.19
N GLY A 318 9.67 -12.36 12.76
CA GLY A 318 8.37 -12.09 13.35
C GLY A 318 8.49 -11.27 14.63
N THR A 319 7.39 -10.69 15.06
CA THR A 319 7.35 -9.76 16.21
C THR A 319 7.78 -10.39 17.52
N SER A 320 7.58 -11.71 17.70
CA SER A 320 7.94 -12.45 18.91
C SER A 320 9.32 -13.13 18.83
N THR A 321 9.95 -13.17 17.66
CA THR A 321 11.19 -13.96 17.46
C THR A 321 12.39 -13.09 17.09
N ASN A 322 12.18 -11.97 16.42
CA ASN A 322 13.28 -11.10 15.98
C ASN A 322 13.12 -9.68 16.55
N PRO A 323 14.08 -9.17 17.33
CA PRO A 323 14.00 -7.83 17.92
C PRO A 323 13.79 -6.71 16.88
N LYS A 324 14.35 -6.84 15.66
CA LYS A 324 14.13 -5.87 14.58
C LYS A 324 12.66 -5.85 14.11
N CYS A 325 11.90 -6.90 14.34
CA CYS A 325 10.49 -7.02 13.98
C CYS A 325 9.53 -6.59 15.11
N ALA A 326 10.00 -6.40 16.34
CA ALA A 326 9.18 -6.32 17.55
C ALA A 326 8.05 -5.28 17.50
N ASN A 327 8.24 -4.16 16.81
CA ASN A 327 7.24 -3.10 16.68
C ASN A 327 6.55 -3.05 15.31
N CYS A 328 6.79 -4.03 14.46
CA CYS A 328 6.26 -4.03 13.10
C CYS A 328 4.76 -4.34 13.09
N MET A 329 4.00 -3.47 12.44
CA MET A 329 2.58 -3.66 12.10
C MET A 329 2.34 -3.40 10.59
N ALA A 330 3.37 -3.61 9.77
CA ALA A 330 3.34 -3.30 8.35
C ALA A 330 2.26 -4.08 7.60
N HIS A 331 1.49 -3.39 6.78
CA HIS A 331 0.45 -4.03 5.97
C HIS A 331 1.01 -5.16 5.08
N CYS A 332 2.23 -5.03 4.56
CA CYS A 332 2.87 -6.03 3.72
C CYS A 332 3.01 -7.42 4.37
N GLY A 333 3.17 -7.49 5.69
CA GLY A 333 3.25 -8.75 6.41
C GLY A 333 1.95 -9.19 7.07
N PHE A 334 1.15 -8.25 7.55
CA PHE A 334 -0.03 -8.54 8.36
C PHE A 334 -1.35 -8.52 7.57
N GLU A 335 -1.43 -7.79 6.45
CA GLU A 335 -2.60 -7.85 5.58
C GLU A 335 -2.77 -9.26 4.99
N ALA A 336 -1.67 -9.91 4.57
CA ALA A 336 -1.71 -11.28 4.07
C ALA A 336 -2.21 -12.26 5.14
N THR A 337 -1.77 -12.09 6.40
CA THR A 337 -2.27 -12.87 7.53
C THR A 337 -3.77 -12.63 7.77
N ALA A 338 -4.21 -11.37 7.73
CA ALA A 338 -5.61 -11.01 7.94
C ALA A 338 -6.51 -11.56 6.83
N VAL A 339 -6.04 -11.53 5.58
CA VAL A 339 -6.75 -12.12 4.43
C VAL A 339 -6.84 -13.64 4.57
N ASP A 340 -5.79 -14.31 5.02
CA ASP A 340 -5.79 -15.74 5.26
C ASP A 340 -6.74 -16.11 6.40
N ASP A 341 -6.76 -15.35 7.52
CA ASP A 341 -7.73 -15.52 8.60
C ASP A 341 -9.17 -15.31 8.12
N ALA A 342 -9.42 -14.31 7.28
CA ALA A 342 -10.75 -14.08 6.71
C ALA A 342 -11.27 -15.27 5.87
N MET A 343 -10.38 -15.96 5.17
CA MET A 343 -10.72 -17.16 4.39
C MET A 343 -11.04 -18.36 5.31
N HIS A 344 -10.36 -18.50 6.44
CA HIS A 344 -10.63 -19.56 7.41
C HIS A 344 -11.84 -19.26 8.30
N ASN A 345 -12.07 -17.98 8.60
CA ASN A 345 -13.10 -17.49 9.51
C ASN A 345 -14.01 -16.43 8.86
N PRO A 346 -14.77 -16.80 7.78
CA PRO A 346 -15.55 -15.82 7.01
C PRO A 346 -16.66 -15.15 7.83
N LEU A 347 -17.24 -15.84 8.81
CA LEU A 347 -18.25 -15.25 9.70
C LEU A 347 -17.65 -14.17 10.60
N LYS A 348 -16.44 -14.41 11.13
CA LYS A 348 -15.67 -13.41 11.91
C LYS A 348 -15.36 -12.19 11.05
N ALA A 349 -14.84 -12.41 9.84
CA ALA A 349 -14.50 -11.33 8.92
C ALA A 349 -15.73 -10.50 8.52
N GLY A 350 -16.85 -11.17 8.19
CA GLY A 350 -18.12 -10.52 7.89
C GLY A 350 -18.68 -9.72 9.07
N TRP A 351 -18.58 -10.25 10.29
CA TRP A 351 -19.01 -9.56 11.49
C TRP A 351 -18.20 -8.27 11.74
N VAL A 352 -16.86 -8.33 11.62
CA VAL A 352 -16.00 -7.15 11.75
C VAL A 352 -16.25 -6.16 10.61
N ALA A 353 -16.47 -6.63 9.39
CA ALA A 353 -16.80 -5.76 8.25
C ALA A 353 -18.10 -4.97 8.47
N LEU A 354 -19.11 -5.59 9.08
CA LEU A 354 -20.41 -4.94 9.36
C LEU A 354 -20.35 -3.95 10.53
N ARG A 355 -19.62 -4.28 11.60
CA ARG A 355 -19.59 -3.49 12.84
C ARG A 355 -18.40 -2.55 12.95
N GLY A 356 -17.39 -2.73 12.13
CA GLY A 356 -16.08 -2.13 12.28
C GLY A 356 -15.25 -2.78 13.40
N PRO A 357 -13.99 -2.37 13.57
CA PRO A 357 -13.10 -2.84 14.64
C PRO A 357 -13.63 -2.46 16.03
N ARG A 358 -13.35 -3.30 17.01
CA ARG A 358 -13.68 -3.00 18.42
C ARG A 358 -12.78 -1.86 18.92
N LEU A 359 -13.40 -0.80 19.49
CA LEU A 359 -12.70 0.44 19.87
C LEU A 359 -12.51 0.63 21.38
N SER A 360 -12.86 -0.37 22.20
CA SER A 360 -12.77 -0.34 23.66
C SER A 360 -12.44 -1.72 24.24
N GLY A 361 -12.11 -1.76 25.51
CA GLY A 361 -11.72 -2.98 26.20
C GLY A 361 -10.22 -3.32 26.05
N ALA A 362 -9.79 -4.45 26.62
CA ALA A 362 -8.41 -4.90 26.56
C ALA A 362 -7.96 -5.15 25.12
N MET A 363 -6.71 -4.81 24.81
CA MET A 363 -6.05 -5.20 23.58
C MET A 363 -5.68 -6.68 23.65
N ALA A 364 -5.57 -7.34 22.49
CA ALA A 364 -5.01 -8.67 22.42
C ALA A 364 -3.57 -8.63 22.97
N SER A 365 -3.21 -9.60 23.78
CA SER A 365 -1.84 -9.75 24.32
C SER A 365 -0.84 -9.90 23.17
N GLU A 366 0.31 -9.29 23.35
CA GLU A 366 1.46 -9.41 22.45
C GLU A 366 2.12 -10.77 22.58
#